data_3bd8818d95f811ce168c4560d8bf6931
#
_entry.id   3bd8818d95f811ce168c4560d8bf6931
#
_cell.length_a   1.000
_cell.length_b   1.000
_cell.length_c   1.000
_cell.angle_alpha   90.00
_cell.angle_beta   90.00
_cell.angle_gamma   90.00
#
_symmetry.space_group_name_H-M   'P 1'
#
loop_
_entity.id
_entity.type
_entity.pdbx_description
1 polymer ?
#
loop_
_entity_poly.entity_id
_entity_poly.type
_entity_poly.pdbx_seq_one_letter_code
_entity_poly.pdbx_strand_id
1 'polypeptide(L)'
;EDQMIVNRDGTVDLPVVQITPTLTSILYTDYENPLNILTAGIPFNEVTFNMTNGKILKRGNQCIAVPNEKAQTATITATQIKNGVARQLAEYRYTVKALPDPTPYILCTDDNGNTVQYRGNVPINKRLVSNMTQLGASISDGPKANYEINSFEMVLIKGNSKAVTSITNTGNKFSARQMELIRQLEKGDKLYITSIVVTGPGNKKKQIASINVVLI
;
A
#
# COMPACT_ATOMS: atom_id res chain seq x y z
N GLU A 1 -21.34 16.64 -3.64
CA GLU A 1 -22.77 16.98 -3.53
C GLU A 1 -23.53 15.94 -4.34
N ASP A 2 -24.28 15.07 -3.66
CA ASP A 2 -25.13 14.09 -4.29
C ASP A 2 -26.24 14.84 -5.04
N GLN A 3 -26.32 14.69 -6.35
CA GLN A 3 -27.43 15.21 -7.12
C GLN A 3 -28.68 14.41 -6.80
N MET A 4 -29.47 14.89 -5.85
CA MET A 4 -30.84 14.39 -5.63
C MET A 4 -31.72 14.81 -6.79
N ILE A 5 -32.24 13.83 -7.51
CA ILE A 5 -33.29 14.07 -8.52
C ILE A 5 -34.64 14.12 -7.80
N VAL A 6 -35.20 15.29 -7.66
CA VAL A 6 -36.57 15.46 -7.12
C VAL A 6 -37.57 15.30 -8.25
N ASN A 7 -38.40 14.28 -8.18
CA ASN A 7 -39.49 14.03 -9.13
C ASN A 7 -40.61 15.06 -8.97
N ARG A 8 -41.45 15.19 -9.99
CA ARG A 8 -42.61 16.14 -9.97
C ARG A 8 -43.61 15.86 -8.87
N ASP A 9 -43.63 14.66 -8.30
CA ASP A 9 -44.50 14.23 -7.20
C ASP A 9 -43.88 14.43 -5.82
N GLY A 10 -42.66 15.01 -5.75
CA GLY A 10 -41.93 15.25 -4.51
C GLY A 10 -41.16 14.02 -4.00
N THR A 11 -41.14 12.89 -4.73
CA THR A 11 -40.33 11.74 -4.40
C THR A 11 -38.85 12.02 -4.79
N VAL A 12 -37.92 11.61 -3.94
CA VAL A 12 -36.49 11.72 -4.18
C VAL A 12 -35.99 10.38 -4.69
N ASP A 13 -35.64 10.32 -5.97
CA ASP A 13 -34.89 9.17 -6.50
C ASP A 13 -33.44 9.25 -6.03
N LEU A 14 -33.01 8.27 -5.25
CA LEU A 14 -31.63 8.05 -4.99
C LEU A 14 -30.92 7.76 -6.33
N PRO A 15 -29.64 8.16 -6.47
CA PRO A 15 -28.89 7.83 -7.67
C PRO A 15 -28.95 6.31 -7.91
N VAL A 16 -29.33 5.93 -9.13
CA VAL A 16 -29.55 4.53 -9.52
C VAL A 16 -28.28 3.69 -9.43
N VAL A 17 -27.12 4.33 -9.56
CA VAL A 17 -25.80 3.70 -9.41
C VAL A 17 -24.91 4.56 -8.53
N GLN A 18 -24.40 3.97 -7.48
CA GLN A 18 -23.34 4.56 -6.65
C GLN A 18 -22.01 3.85 -6.89
N ILE A 19 -20.95 4.61 -7.07
CA ILE A 19 -19.59 4.11 -7.29
C ILE A 19 -18.68 4.77 -6.28
N THR A 20 -18.09 3.99 -5.37
CA THR A 20 -17.14 4.48 -4.37
C THR A 20 -15.90 3.61 -4.33
N PRO A 21 -14.69 4.19 -4.29
CA PRO A 21 -13.49 3.42 -3.97
C PRO A 21 -13.62 2.81 -2.58
N THR A 22 -13.11 1.60 -2.40
CA THR A 22 -13.28 0.84 -1.15
C THR A 22 -12.59 1.50 0.05
N LEU A 23 -11.51 2.25 -0.17
CA LEU A 23 -10.66 2.77 0.91
C LEU A 23 -10.79 4.28 1.12
N THR A 24 -10.95 5.06 0.07
CA THR A 24 -10.98 6.54 0.11
C THR A 24 -11.65 7.09 -1.13
N SER A 25 -11.92 8.41 -1.18
CA SER A 25 -12.36 9.11 -2.41
C SER A 25 -11.20 9.32 -3.42
N ILE A 26 -10.08 8.64 -3.23
CA ILE A 26 -8.86 8.77 -4.04
C ILE A 26 -8.63 7.46 -4.76
N LEU A 27 -8.24 7.53 -6.03
CA LEU A 27 -7.70 6.42 -6.79
C LEU A 27 -6.16 6.53 -6.82
N TYR A 28 -5.47 5.40 -6.73
CA TYR A 28 -4.01 5.37 -6.77
C TYR A 28 -3.50 4.82 -8.10
N THR A 29 -2.47 5.48 -8.66
CA THR A 29 -1.74 4.96 -9.83
C THR A 29 -0.95 3.71 -9.45
N ASP A 30 -0.62 2.86 -10.43
CA ASP A 30 0.09 1.59 -10.23
C ASP A 30 -0.57 0.64 -9.23
N TYR A 31 -1.85 0.83 -8.95
CA TYR A 31 -2.61 0.06 -7.99
C TYR A 31 -3.97 -0.33 -8.58
N GLU A 32 -4.40 -1.54 -8.29
CA GLU A 32 -5.75 -2.01 -8.59
C GLU A 32 -6.70 -1.47 -7.51
N ASN A 33 -7.44 -0.40 -7.82
CA ASN A 33 -8.37 0.23 -6.87
C ASN A 33 -9.73 -0.49 -6.93
N PRO A 34 -10.10 -1.31 -5.92
CA PRO A 34 -11.40 -1.95 -5.90
C PRO A 34 -12.50 -0.90 -5.71
N LEU A 35 -13.60 -1.08 -6.43
CA LEU A 35 -14.76 -0.20 -6.36
C LEU A 35 -15.93 -0.92 -5.69
N ASN A 36 -16.60 -0.25 -4.77
CA ASN A 36 -17.92 -0.62 -4.29
C ASN A 36 -18.95 -0.02 -5.23
N ILE A 37 -19.77 -0.85 -5.85
CA ILE A 37 -20.81 -0.44 -6.78
C ILE A 37 -22.16 -0.93 -6.27
N LEU A 38 -23.07 0.00 -6.08
CA LEU A 38 -24.46 -0.28 -5.77
C LEU A 38 -25.33 0.09 -6.98
N THR A 39 -26.13 -0.85 -7.44
CA THR A 39 -27.13 -0.63 -8.51
C THR A 39 -28.52 -0.84 -7.92
N ALA A 40 -29.35 0.19 -7.92
CA ALA A 40 -30.73 0.10 -7.44
C ALA A 40 -31.69 -0.21 -8.60
N GLY A 41 -32.29 -1.40 -8.58
CA GLY A 41 -33.28 -1.81 -9.57
C GLY A 41 -32.76 -2.13 -10.98
N ILE A 42 -31.42 -2.12 -11.19
CA ILE A 42 -30.79 -2.48 -12.45
C ILE A 42 -29.83 -3.65 -12.22
N PRO A 43 -29.94 -4.74 -12.98
CA PRO A 43 -28.99 -5.83 -12.90
C PRO A 43 -27.57 -5.35 -13.24
N PHE A 44 -26.59 -5.76 -12.43
CA PHE A 44 -25.19 -5.35 -12.60
C PHE A 44 -24.59 -5.69 -13.99
N ASN A 45 -25.04 -6.78 -14.58
CA ASN A 45 -24.62 -7.22 -15.92
C ASN A 45 -25.16 -6.34 -17.07
N GLU A 46 -26.19 -5.54 -16.82
CA GLU A 46 -26.72 -4.57 -17.79
C GLU A 46 -26.00 -3.20 -17.72
N VAL A 47 -25.10 -3.02 -16.74
CA VAL A 47 -24.36 -1.78 -16.55
C VAL A 47 -22.94 -1.90 -17.08
N THR A 48 -22.56 -0.97 -17.95
CA THR A 48 -21.20 -0.80 -18.46
C THR A 48 -20.52 0.35 -17.75
N PHE A 49 -19.28 0.15 -17.36
CA PHE A 49 -18.46 1.14 -16.67
C PHE A 49 -17.31 1.57 -17.57
N ASN A 50 -17.15 2.87 -17.78
CA ASN A 50 -16.06 3.48 -18.51
C ASN A 50 -15.30 4.44 -17.61
N MET A 51 -14.03 4.65 -17.88
CA MET A 51 -13.17 5.53 -17.11
C MET A 51 -12.30 6.39 -18.03
N THR A 52 -12.26 7.71 -17.78
CA THR A 52 -11.28 8.60 -18.40
C THR A 52 -9.94 8.46 -17.68
N ASN A 53 -8.82 8.67 -18.39
CA ASN A 53 -7.47 8.60 -17.83
C ASN A 53 -7.17 7.27 -17.10
N GLY A 54 -7.71 6.18 -17.61
CA GLY A 54 -7.51 4.85 -17.05
C GLY A 54 -8.43 3.81 -17.68
N LYS A 55 -8.59 2.68 -17.00
CA LYS A 55 -9.48 1.59 -17.42
C LYS A 55 -10.19 0.96 -16.22
N ILE A 56 -11.36 0.41 -16.47
CA ILE A 56 -12.08 -0.44 -15.53
C ILE A 56 -11.85 -1.90 -15.92
N LEU A 57 -11.39 -2.70 -14.96
CA LEU A 57 -11.33 -4.16 -15.07
C LEU A 57 -12.53 -4.74 -14.35
N LYS A 58 -13.30 -5.59 -15.04
CA LYS A 58 -14.46 -6.29 -14.48
C LYS A 58 -14.06 -7.73 -14.19
N ARG A 59 -14.09 -8.14 -12.93
CA ARG A 59 -13.81 -9.51 -12.47
C ARG A 59 -15.03 -10.05 -11.73
N GLY A 60 -15.91 -10.77 -12.47
CA GLY A 60 -17.21 -11.17 -11.95
C GLY A 60 -18.04 -9.94 -11.60
N ASN A 61 -18.50 -9.84 -10.36
CA ASN A 61 -19.27 -8.69 -9.86
C ASN A 61 -18.39 -7.57 -9.27
N GLN A 62 -17.07 -7.71 -9.33
CA GLN A 62 -16.14 -6.69 -8.85
C GLN A 62 -15.61 -5.85 -10.00
N CYS A 63 -15.65 -4.55 -9.85
CA CYS A 63 -14.97 -3.60 -10.70
C CYS A 63 -13.72 -3.04 -10.01
N ILE A 64 -12.67 -2.85 -10.80
CA ILE A 64 -11.38 -2.37 -10.35
C ILE A 64 -10.99 -1.20 -11.26
N ALA A 65 -10.75 -0.03 -10.68
CA ALA A 65 -10.24 1.12 -11.41
C ALA A 65 -8.70 1.09 -11.46
N VAL A 66 -8.15 1.23 -12.67
CA VAL A 66 -6.71 1.29 -12.91
C VAL A 66 -6.40 2.60 -13.64
N PRO A 67 -6.06 3.67 -12.89
CA PRO A 67 -5.68 4.95 -13.48
C PRO A 67 -4.39 4.85 -14.29
N ASN A 68 -4.26 5.70 -15.32
CA ASN A 68 -3.01 5.88 -16.05
C ASN A 68 -1.94 6.49 -15.13
N GLU A 69 -0.68 6.19 -15.38
CA GLU A 69 0.48 6.56 -14.55
C GLU A 69 0.58 8.08 -14.24
N LYS A 70 0.19 8.93 -15.19
CA LYS A 70 0.30 10.40 -15.05
C LYS A 70 -1.06 11.07 -14.79
N ALA A 71 -2.12 10.29 -14.55
CA ALA A 71 -3.43 10.84 -14.29
C ALA A 71 -3.44 11.61 -12.97
N GLN A 72 -4.09 12.76 -12.94
CA GLN A 72 -4.36 13.54 -11.72
C GLN A 72 -5.84 13.46 -11.34
N THR A 73 -6.69 13.20 -12.31
CA THR A 73 -8.13 13.00 -12.14
C THR A 73 -8.61 11.90 -13.07
N ALA A 74 -9.67 11.23 -12.66
CA ALA A 74 -10.38 10.27 -13.50
C ALA A 74 -11.88 10.41 -13.27
N THR A 75 -12.65 10.22 -14.33
CA THR A 75 -14.12 10.20 -14.27
C THR A 75 -14.58 8.80 -14.61
N ILE A 76 -15.41 8.20 -13.75
CA ILE A 76 -16.03 6.90 -13.98
C ILE A 76 -17.50 7.13 -14.31
N THR A 77 -17.93 6.62 -15.46
CA THR A 77 -19.29 6.73 -15.95
C THR A 77 -19.93 5.36 -16.00
N ALA A 78 -21.13 5.22 -15.45
CA ALA A 78 -21.96 4.04 -15.54
C ALA A 78 -23.06 4.27 -16.59
N THR A 79 -23.21 3.34 -17.54
CA THR A 79 -24.16 3.42 -18.64
C THR A 79 -24.93 2.11 -18.77
N GLN A 80 -26.24 2.17 -18.89
CA GLN A 80 -27.07 1.04 -19.26
C GLN A 80 -27.37 1.08 -20.76
N ILE A 81 -27.28 -0.06 -21.44
CA ILE A 81 -27.69 -0.22 -22.83
C ILE A 81 -28.93 -1.11 -22.83
N LYS A 82 -30.09 -0.54 -23.19
CA LYS A 82 -31.35 -1.27 -23.31
C LYS A 82 -31.96 -1.02 -24.67
N ASN A 83 -32.28 -2.08 -25.41
CA ASN A 83 -32.83 -2.01 -26.77
C ASN A 83 -32.01 -1.12 -27.73
N GLY A 84 -30.67 -1.15 -27.63
CA GLY A 84 -29.80 -0.33 -28.45
C GLY A 84 -29.67 1.13 -28.04
N VAL A 85 -30.39 1.56 -26.99
CA VAL A 85 -30.32 2.92 -26.45
C VAL A 85 -29.44 2.95 -25.23
N ALA A 86 -28.37 3.79 -25.29
CA ALA A 86 -27.48 4.04 -24.16
C ALA A 86 -28.06 5.11 -23.24
N ARG A 87 -28.15 4.81 -21.95
CA ARG A 87 -28.59 5.76 -20.91
C ARG A 87 -27.48 5.86 -19.87
N GLN A 88 -26.95 7.07 -19.66
CA GLN A 88 -26.02 7.33 -18.55
C GLN A 88 -26.83 7.29 -17.24
N LEU A 89 -26.30 6.49 -16.28
CA LEU A 89 -26.92 6.28 -14.98
C LEU A 89 -26.23 7.11 -13.89
N ALA A 90 -24.88 7.22 -13.96
CA ALA A 90 -24.09 7.94 -13.00
C ALA A 90 -22.75 8.38 -13.60
N GLU A 91 -22.19 9.43 -13.04
CA GLU A 91 -20.87 9.92 -13.36
C GLU A 91 -20.19 10.43 -12.09
N TYR A 92 -18.98 9.93 -11.79
CA TYR A 92 -18.21 10.31 -10.61
C TYR A 92 -16.79 10.69 -10.99
N ARG A 93 -16.34 11.83 -10.49
CA ARG A 93 -14.97 12.32 -10.67
C ARG A 93 -14.16 12.07 -9.42
N TYR A 94 -12.97 11.50 -9.59
CA TYR A 94 -12.03 11.16 -8.53
C TYR A 94 -10.70 11.87 -8.70
N THR A 95 -10.06 12.21 -7.58
CA THR A 95 -8.64 12.60 -7.57
C THR A 95 -7.79 11.35 -7.72
N VAL A 96 -6.75 11.43 -8.53
CA VAL A 96 -5.76 10.36 -8.70
C VAL A 96 -4.44 10.80 -8.08
N LYS A 97 -3.83 9.94 -7.28
CA LYS A 97 -2.53 10.17 -6.63
C LYS A 97 -1.60 8.98 -6.81
N ALA A 98 -0.30 9.22 -6.67
CA ALA A 98 0.66 8.12 -6.51
C ALA A 98 0.46 7.42 -5.17
N LEU A 99 0.79 6.12 -5.10
CA LEU A 99 0.84 5.40 -3.83
C LEU A 99 1.81 6.10 -2.87
N PRO A 100 1.47 6.22 -1.57
CA PRO A 100 2.42 6.65 -0.56
C PRO A 100 3.65 5.74 -0.52
N ASP A 101 4.77 6.28 -0.06
CA ASP A 101 5.97 5.47 0.12
C ASP A 101 5.77 4.44 1.24
N PRO A 102 6.19 3.19 1.04
CA PRO A 102 6.13 2.20 2.10
C PRO A 102 7.15 2.50 3.17
N THR A 103 6.79 2.22 4.41
CA THR A 103 7.67 2.29 5.56
C THR A 103 8.29 0.91 5.80
N PRO A 104 9.62 0.80 5.90
CA PRO A 104 10.27 -0.46 6.21
C PRO A 104 10.05 -0.86 7.66
N TYR A 105 10.14 -2.15 7.93
CA TYR A 105 10.12 -2.73 9.27
C TYR A 105 11.00 -3.97 9.35
N ILE A 106 11.43 -4.30 10.56
CA ILE A 106 12.12 -5.57 10.87
C ILE A 106 11.14 -6.46 11.62
N LEU A 107 11.02 -7.72 11.21
CA LEU A 107 10.26 -8.72 11.94
C LEU A 107 11.11 -9.26 13.10
N CYS A 108 10.56 -9.21 14.30
CA CYS A 108 11.11 -9.78 15.52
C CYS A 108 10.12 -10.75 16.12
N THR A 109 10.60 -11.70 16.91
CA THR A 109 9.74 -12.59 17.70
C THR A 109 9.85 -12.21 19.16
N ASP A 110 8.71 -11.95 19.83
CA ASP A 110 8.65 -11.66 21.25
C ASP A 110 8.76 -12.94 22.11
N ASP A 111 8.73 -12.76 23.44
CA ASP A 111 8.86 -13.85 24.39
C ASP A 111 7.69 -14.83 24.39
N ASN A 112 6.54 -14.42 23.85
CA ASN A 112 5.34 -15.22 23.72
C ASN A 112 5.25 -15.92 22.35
N GLY A 113 6.27 -15.75 21.48
CA GLY A 113 6.29 -16.29 20.13
C GLY A 113 5.53 -15.45 19.11
N ASN A 114 5.03 -14.27 19.48
CA ASN A 114 4.33 -13.39 18.55
C ASN A 114 5.30 -12.65 17.64
N THR A 115 4.88 -12.44 16.41
CA THR A 115 5.63 -11.63 15.45
C THR A 115 5.35 -10.14 15.69
N VAL A 116 6.41 -9.36 15.89
CA VAL A 116 6.40 -7.91 16.10
C VAL A 116 7.08 -7.21 14.94
N GLN A 117 6.50 -6.12 14.45
CA GLN A 117 7.10 -5.23 13.46
C GLN A 117 7.80 -4.07 14.16
N TYR A 118 9.13 -4.02 14.07
CA TYR A 118 9.93 -2.91 14.56
C TYR A 118 10.26 -1.95 13.41
N ARG A 119 9.83 -0.70 13.53
CA ARG A 119 9.99 0.34 12.49
C ARG A 119 11.11 1.35 12.77
N GLY A 120 11.86 1.13 13.85
CA GLY A 120 12.98 2.01 14.23
C GLY A 120 12.58 3.20 15.10
N ASN A 121 13.61 3.93 15.53
CA ASN A 121 13.53 5.18 16.29
C ASN A 121 12.80 5.11 17.66
N VAL A 122 12.42 3.92 18.09
CA VAL A 122 11.92 3.66 19.45
C VAL A 122 12.85 2.69 20.16
N PRO A 123 13.00 2.78 21.48
CA PRO A 123 13.85 1.86 22.24
C PRO A 123 13.39 0.41 22.08
N ILE A 124 14.33 -0.48 21.87
CA ILE A 124 14.13 -1.92 21.76
C ILE A 124 15.13 -2.66 22.65
N ASN A 125 14.67 -3.68 23.37
CA ASN A 125 15.54 -4.46 24.23
C ASN A 125 16.40 -5.47 23.43
N LYS A 126 17.55 -5.85 24.01
CA LYS A 126 18.51 -6.77 23.39
C LYS A 126 17.89 -8.11 22.98
N ARG A 127 16.92 -8.61 23.73
CA ARG A 127 16.28 -9.90 23.45
C ARG A 127 15.48 -9.87 22.16
N LEU A 128 14.65 -8.82 21.96
CA LEU A 128 13.93 -8.61 20.69
C LEU A 128 14.89 -8.39 19.52
N VAL A 129 15.96 -7.60 19.72
CA VAL A 129 17.00 -7.39 18.69
C VAL A 129 17.64 -8.70 18.27
N SER A 130 17.97 -9.58 19.22
CA SER A 130 18.56 -10.89 18.91
C SER A 130 17.63 -11.83 18.14
N ASN A 131 16.32 -11.56 18.16
CA ASN A 131 15.28 -12.32 17.46
C ASN A 131 14.82 -11.65 16.17
N MET A 132 15.54 -10.66 15.67
CA MET A 132 15.33 -10.08 14.34
C MET A 132 15.61 -11.12 13.26
N THR A 133 14.72 -11.25 12.27
CA THR A 133 14.80 -12.30 11.25
C THR A 133 14.88 -11.79 9.83
N GLN A 134 14.03 -10.83 9.48
CA GLN A 134 13.92 -10.33 8.13
C GLN A 134 13.28 -8.93 8.08
N LEU A 135 13.44 -8.27 6.92
CA LEU A 135 12.81 -7.00 6.63
C LEU A 135 11.48 -7.21 5.89
N GLY A 136 10.61 -6.23 6.03
CA GLY A 136 9.45 -6.03 5.21
C GLY A 136 9.20 -4.55 4.98
N ALA A 137 8.25 -4.22 4.12
CA ALA A 137 7.81 -2.86 3.88
C ALA A 137 6.31 -2.82 3.62
N SER A 138 5.62 -1.83 4.17
CA SER A 138 4.18 -1.64 3.96
C SER A 138 3.79 -0.17 4.13
N ILE A 139 2.70 0.23 3.49
CA ILE A 139 2.07 1.52 3.75
C ILE A 139 1.35 1.42 5.10
N SER A 140 1.67 2.32 6.04
CA SER A 140 1.11 2.26 7.41
C SER A 140 -0.37 2.60 7.44
N ASP A 141 -0.76 3.69 6.75
CA ASP A 141 -2.14 4.17 6.69
C ASP A 141 -2.52 4.38 5.22
N GLY A 142 -3.13 3.39 4.60
CA GLY A 142 -3.49 3.47 3.19
C GLY A 142 -3.76 2.13 2.52
N PRO A 143 -3.66 2.09 1.18
CA PRO A 143 -3.92 0.89 0.42
C PRO A 143 -2.95 -0.25 0.77
N LYS A 144 -3.48 -1.46 0.85
CA LYS A 144 -2.66 -2.66 1.05
C LYS A 144 -1.97 -3.03 -0.24
N ALA A 145 -0.78 -2.48 -0.45
CA ALA A 145 0.08 -2.81 -1.58
C ALA A 145 1.21 -3.74 -1.14
N ASN A 146 1.56 -4.70 -1.98
CA ASN A 146 2.65 -5.63 -1.71
C ASN A 146 3.97 -5.01 -2.13
N TYR A 147 4.96 -5.11 -1.25
CA TYR A 147 6.34 -4.69 -1.51
C TYR A 147 7.29 -5.84 -1.22
N GLU A 148 8.22 -6.06 -2.12
CA GLU A 148 9.28 -7.05 -1.99
C GLU A 148 10.60 -6.35 -1.73
N ILE A 149 11.33 -6.75 -0.67
CA ILE A 149 12.67 -6.25 -0.39
C ILE A 149 13.65 -6.93 -1.34
N ASN A 150 14.33 -6.16 -2.17
CA ASN A 150 15.33 -6.66 -3.10
C ASN A 150 16.73 -6.74 -2.47
N SER A 151 17.07 -5.70 -1.71
CA SER A 151 18.37 -5.60 -1.05
C SER A 151 18.33 -4.58 0.07
N PHE A 152 19.29 -4.67 0.98
CA PHE A 152 19.54 -3.68 2.02
C PHE A 152 20.99 -3.75 2.49
N GLU A 153 21.42 -2.73 3.19
CA GLU A 153 22.72 -2.65 3.83
C GLU A 153 22.54 -2.57 5.35
N MET A 154 23.24 -3.41 6.09
CA MET A 154 23.33 -3.34 7.54
C MET A 154 24.61 -2.62 7.92
N VAL A 155 24.51 -1.54 8.68
CA VAL A 155 25.65 -0.79 9.20
C VAL A 155 25.66 -0.88 10.72
N LEU A 156 26.73 -1.41 11.27
CA LEU A 156 26.98 -1.52 12.70
C LEU A 156 28.14 -0.62 13.11
N ILE A 157 27.93 0.19 14.14
CA ILE A 157 28.96 1.04 14.73
C ILE A 157 29.13 0.63 16.19
N LYS A 158 30.30 0.13 16.56
CA LYS A 158 30.63 -0.25 17.93
C LYS A 158 30.81 1.00 18.82
N GLY A 159 30.11 1.01 19.96
CA GLY A 159 30.15 2.14 20.89
C GLY A 159 31.54 2.46 21.46
N ASN A 160 32.34 1.43 21.79
CA ASN A 160 33.63 1.57 22.44
C ASN A 160 34.74 1.96 21.46
N SER A 161 34.88 1.22 20.36
CA SER A 161 35.99 1.39 19.39
C SER A 161 35.62 2.29 18.22
N LYS A 162 34.34 2.61 18.07
CA LYS A 162 33.75 3.29 16.90
C LYS A 162 34.06 2.59 15.57
N ALA A 163 34.41 1.31 15.64
CA ALA A 163 34.58 0.49 14.44
C ALA A 163 33.26 0.37 13.69
N VAL A 164 33.32 0.53 12.37
CA VAL A 164 32.17 0.45 11.47
C VAL A 164 32.27 -0.85 10.70
N THR A 165 31.18 -1.61 10.69
CA THR A 165 31.02 -2.79 9.85
C THR A 165 29.80 -2.57 8.96
N SER A 166 29.95 -2.73 7.65
CA SER A 166 28.87 -2.64 6.67
C SER A 166 28.77 -3.95 5.91
N ILE A 167 27.54 -4.49 5.77
CA ILE A 167 27.25 -5.71 5.03
C ILE A 167 26.00 -5.51 4.20
N THR A 168 26.16 -5.56 2.89
CA THR A 168 25.04 -5.57 1.93
C THR A 168 24.45 -6.97 1.82
N ASN A 169 23.13 -7.05 1.71
CA ASN A 169 22.39 -8.30 1.57
C ASN A 169 21.41 -8.22 0.39
N THR A 170 21.18 -9.36 -0.27
CA THR A 170 20.17 -9.52 -1.30
C THR A 170 18.96 -10.25 -0.71
N GLY A 171 17.76 -9.79 -1.08
CA GLY A 171 16.51 -10.29 -0.50
C GLY A 171 16.20 -9.65 0.85
N ASN A 172 15.25 -10.24 1.58
CA ASN A 172 14.70 -9.66 2.80
C ASN A 172 15.24 -10.26 4.11
N LYS A 173 15.92 -11.40 4.06
CA LYS A 173 16.42 -12.11 5.26
C LYS A 173 17.82 -11.67 5.61
N PHE A 174 18.10 -11.54 6.90
CA PHE A 174 19.47 -11.35 7.38
C PHE A 174 20.33 -12.58 7.07
N SER A 175 21.55 -12.34 6.60
CA SER A 175 22.54 -13.40 6.42
C SER A 175 23.02 -13.96 7.76
N ALA A 176 23.64 -15.15 7.77
CA ALA A 176 24.21 -15.74 8.97
C ALA A 176 25.21 -14.81 9.67
N ARG A 177 26.05 -14.12 8.89
CA ARG A 177 27.02 -13.14 9.40
C ARG A 177 26.35 -11.93 10.03
N GLN A 178 25.29 -11.40 9.40
CA GLN A 178 24.51 -10.30 9.98
C GLN A 178 23.84 -10.73 11.29
N MET A 179 23.24 -11.91 11.33
CA MET A 179 22.61 -12.45 12.54
C MET A 179 23.61 -12.66 13.69
N GLU A 180 24.84 -13.11 13.39
CA GLU A 180 25.91 -13.23 14.38
C GLU A 180 26.25 -11.87 15.00
N LEU A 181 26.45 -10.84 14.17
CA LEU A 181 26.75 -9.48 14.62
C LEU A 181 25.58 -8.86 15.42
N ILE A 182 24.34 -9.10 15.01
CA ILE A 182 23.15 -8.63 15.74
C ILE A 182 23.11 -9.23 17.16
N ARG A 183 23.43 -10.51 17.33
CA ARG A 183 23.46 -11.15 18.65
C ARG A 183 24.58 -10.62 19.56
N GLN A 184 25.65 -10.10 18.96
CA GLN A 184 26.80 -9.51 19.67
C GLN A 184 26.64 -8.02 19.96
N LEU A 185 25.48 -7.43 19.64
CA LEU A 185 25.19 -6.03 19.96
C LEU A 185 25.15 -5.80 21.46
N GLU A 186 25.75 -4.70 21.89
CA GLU A 186 25.79 -4.25 23.28
C GLU A 186 25.20 -2.84 23.40
N LYS A 187 24.88 -2.46 24.63
CA LYS A 187 24.42 -1.10 24.92
C LYS A 187 25.50 -0.09 24.49
N GLY A 188 25.07 0.92 23.72
CA GLY A 188 25.97 1.92 23.11
C GLY A 188 26.38 1.62 21.68
N ASP A 189 26.18 0.40 21.19
CA ASP A 189 26.31 0.09 19.77
C ASP A 189 25.15 0.73 18.98
N LYS A 190 25.42 1.07 17.72
CA LYS A 190 24.41 1.62 16.80
C LYS A 190 24.24 0.69 15.62
N LEU A 191 23.01 0.34 15.35
CA LEU A 191 22.63 -0.50 14.21
C LEU A 191 21.68 0.28 13.29
N TYR A 192 22.04 0.36 12.01
CA TYR A 192 21.24 0.97 10.96
C TYR A 192 20.98 -0.05 9.86
N ILE A 193 19.76 -0.05 9.34
CA ILE A 193 19.44 -0.73 8.09
C ILE A 193 19.20 0.38 7.06
N THR A 194 20.07 0.43 6.06
CA THR A 194 20.13 1.50 5.07
C THR A 194 20.02 0.95 3.65
N SER A 195 19.99 1.84 2.67
CA SER A 195 19.99 1.44 1.24
C SER A 195 18.95 0.38 0.91
N ILE A 196 17.76 0.46 1.55
CA ILE A 196 16.70 -0.52 1.39
C ILE A 196 16.03 -0.29 0.04
N VAL A 197 16.17 -1.27 -0.86
CA VAL A 197 15.55 -1.24 -2.20
C VAL A 197 14.38 -2.20 -2.21
N VAL A 198 13.23 -1.70 -2.66
CA VAL A 198 12.00 -2.50 -2.78
C VAL A 198 11.48 -2.50 -4.21
N THR A 199 10.80 -3.58 -4.59
CA THR A 199 9.92 -3.63 -5.75
C THR A 199 8.49 -3.56 -5.25
N GLY A 200 7.72 -2.61 -5.77
CA GLY A 200 6.31 -2.41 -5.44
C GLY A 200 5.38 -2.67 -6.61
N PRO A 201 4.12 -2.23 -6.52
CA PRO A 201 3.16 -2.31 -7.60
C PRO A 201 3.70 -1.71 -8.89
N GLY A 202 3.29 -2.28 -10.04
CA GLY A 202 3.82 -1.89 -11.34
C GLY A 202 5.28 -2.32 -11.60
N ASN A 203 5.85 -3.22 -10.78
CA ASN A 203 7.25 -3.67 -10.83
C ASN A 203 8.27 -2.52 -10.72
N LYS A 204 7.88 -1.43 -10.07
CA LYS A 204 8.74 -0.27 -9.87
C LYS A 204 9.66 -0.49 -8.68
N LYS A 205 10.97 -0.35 -8.95
CA LYS A 205 12.00 -0.38 -7.89
C LYS A 205 12.21 1.02 -7.34
N LYS A 206 12.32 1.12 -6.02
CA LYS A 206 12.70 2.35 -5.34
C LYS A 206 13.47 2.08 -4.06
N GLN A 207 14.29 3.05 -3.68
CA GLN A 207 14.90 3.08 -2.36
C GLN A 207 13.93 3.74 -1.38
N ILE A 208 13.82 3.17 -0.19
CA ILE A 208 12.93 3.66 0.88
C ILE A 208 13.74 4.09 2.12
N ALA A 209 13.05 4.62 3.12
CA ALA A 209 13.66 5.11 4.35
C ALA A 209 14.51 4.04 5.07
N SER A 210 15.49 4.49 5.83
CA SER A 210 16.34 3.64 6.67
C SER A 210 15.66 3.34 8.01
N ILE A 211 16.11 2.27 8.68
CA ILE A 211 15.70 1.93 10.05
C ILE A 211 16.88 2.18 10.98
N ASN A 212 16.65 2.97 12.03
CA ASN A 212 17.59 3.15 13.12
C ASN A 212 17.15 2.31 14.32
N VAL A 213 17.99 1.37 14.74
CA VAL A 213 17.72 0.48 15.88
C VAL A 213 18.31 1.12 17.14
N VAL A 214 17.44 1.47 18.09
CA VAL A 214 17.81 2.11 19.36
C VAL A 214 17.82 1.05 20.46
N LEU A 215 19.00 0.46 20.72
CA LEU A 215 19.19 -0.58 21.73
C LEU A 215 19.29 0.00 23.15
N ILE A 216 18.48 -0.55 24.10
CA ILE A 216 18.48 -0.20 25.53
C ILE A 216 18.86 -1.39 26.43
#